data_928e9eb7119fa8a698cf35021d870b4b
#
_entry.id   928e9eb7119fa8a698cf35021d870b4b
#
_cell.length_a   1.000
_cell.length_b   1.000
_cell.length_c   1.000
_cell.angle_alpha   90.00
_cell.angle_beta   90.00
_cell.angle_gamma   90.00
#
_symmetry.space_group_name_H-M   'P 1'
#
loop_
_entity.id
_entity.type
_entity.pdbx_description
1 polymer ?
#
loop_
_entity_poly.entity_id
_entity_poly.type
_entity_poly.pdbx_seq_one_letter_code
_entity_poly.pdbx_strand_id
1 'polypeptide(L)'
;MSMDGVVVFMVSPEGIINYFVNGRDGGDSIFYESSALHSFNSKKPISELPRVLEDYRKHLKLRDTYSKFFVEKSHLKSLRADLGSELSDEQFVKANKQLLRNTPEDCFRDDLRMFLKEKLKVFFVQKEVMLESLKRLDIAMIDEDGEGLYFIEIKWVGTSIHKLGKRIGTTYSAKPRIVPEAFIQSAAYITELLAEEKDFKLGYLAVFDAREEELPDTGTDMTIDQIPEKDRASYYRHIKLADFRVINEHPN
;
A
#
# COMPACT_ATOMS: atom_id res chain seq x y z
N MET A 1 -14.94 -29.35 -37.11
CA MET A 1 -15.54 -28.65 -35.97
C MET A 1 -14.78 -29.10 -34.73
N SER A 2 -13.91 -28.29 -34.22
CA SER A 2 -13.24 -28.52 -32.95
C SER A 2 -14.29 -28.39 -31.86
N MET A 3 -14.61 -29.48 -31.17
CA MET A 3 -15.45 -29.39 -29.97
C MET A 3 -14.57 -28.69 -28.89
N ASP A 4 -14.98 -27.52 -28.50
CA ASP A 4 -14.37 -26.84 -27.34
C ASP A 4 -14.50 -27.80 -26.15
N GLY A 5 -13.35 -28.13 -25.54
CA GLY A 5 -13.29 -29.10 -24.46
C GLY A 5 -13.98 -28.55 -23.23
N VAL A 6 -14.84 -29.32 -22.60
CA VAL A 6 -15.44 -28.99 -21.31
C VAL A 6 -14.50 -29.49 -20.22
N VAL A 7 -14.08 -28.56 -19.33
CA VAL A 7 -13.36 -28.89 -18.11
C VAL A 7 -14.32 -28.77 -16.94
N VAL A 8 -14.45 -29.84 -16.17
CA VAL A 8 -15.29 -29.87 -14.97
C VAL A 8 -14.38 -29.98 -13.75
N PHE A 9 -14.58 -29.10 -12.79
CA PHE A 9 -13.89 -29.16 -11.49
C PHE A 9 -14.88 -29.68 -10.43
N MET A 10 -14.47 -30.69 -9.69
CA MET A 10 -15.19 -31.18 -8.51
C MET A 10 -14.38 -30.83 -7.26
N VAL A 11 -15.00 -30.08 -6.34
CA VAL A 11 -14.40 -29.72 -5.06
C VAL A 11 -15.02 -30.58 -3.98
N SER A 12 -14.21 -31.37 -3.27
CA SER A 12 -14.66 -32.12 -2.11
C SER A 12 -14.79 -31.24 -0.88
N PRO A 13 -15.56 -31.64 0.16
CA PRO A 13 -15.62 -30.91 1.42
C PRO A 13 -14.26 -30.71 2.10
N GLU A 14 -13.29 -31.59 1.82
CA GLU A 14 -11.93 -31.54 2.34
C GLU A 14 -11.02 -30.59 1.52
N GLY A 15 -11.55 -29.93 0.49
CA GLY A 15 -10.82 -29.01 -0.36
C GLY A 15 -9.98 -29.67 -1.45
N ILE A 16 -10.19 -30.95 -1.71
CA ILE A 16 -9.55 -31.65 -2.83
C ILE A 16 -10.27 -31.28 -4.12
N ILE A 17 -9.54 -30.82 -5.11
CA ILE A 17 -10.09 -30.46 -6.41
C ILE A 17 -9.65 -31.51 -7.43
N ASN A 18 -10.63 -32.25 -7.94
CA ASN A 18 -10.45 -33.11 -9.09
C ASN A 18 -10.93 -32.41 -10.34
N TYR A 19 -10.24 -32.55 -11.44
CA TYR A 19 -10.68 -31.97 -12.71
C TYR A 19 -10.83 -33.07 -13.77
N PHE A 20 -11.81 -32.87 -14.62
CA PHE A 20 -12.15 -33.78 -15.71
C PHE A 20 -12.12 -33.00 -17.02
N VAL A 21 -11.40 -33.50 -17.99
CA VAL A 21 -11.36 -32.92 -19.33
C VAL A 21 -12.16 -33.83 -20.25
N ASN A 22 -13.26 -33.32 -20.80
CA ASN A 22 -14.18 -34.10 -21.66
C ASN A 22 -14.67 -35.42 -21.01
N GLY A 23 -14.95 -35.39 -19.71
CA GLY A 23 -15.41 -36.51 -18.93
C GLY A 23 -14.35 -37.55 -18.58
N ARG A 24 -13.09 -37.29 -18.87
CA ARG A 24 -11.95 -38.14 -18.45
C ARG A 24 -11.25 -37.49 -17.27
N ASP A 25 -10.86 -38.34 -16.31
CA ASP A 25 -10.02 -37.90 -15.19
C ASP A 25 -8.76 -37.18 -15.72
N GLY A 26 -8.52 -35.99 -15.26
CA GLY A 26 -7.39 -35.17 -15.69
C GLY A 26 -6.03 -35.62 -15.15
N GLY A 27 -6.01 -36.70 -14.35
CA GLY A 27 -4.79 -37.22 -13.71
C GLY A 27 -4.63 -36.74 -12.27
N ASP A 28 -3.42 -36.74 -11.76
CA ASP A 28 -3.13 -36.38 -10.35
C ASP A 28 -3.80 -35.08 -9.96
N SER A 29 -4.52 -35.12 -8.84
CA SER A 29 -5.22 -33.97 -8.26
C SER A 29 -4.29 -32.76 -8.23
N ILE A 30 -4.78 -31.64 -8.75
CA ILE A 30 -4.00 -30.39 -8.77
C ILE A 30 -3.81 -29.94 -7.32
N PHE A 31 -2.71 -30.36 -6.70
CA PHE A 31 -2.31 -29.92 -5.36
C PHE A 31 -2.12 -28.39 -5.26
N TYR A 32 -1.99 -27.71 -6.38
CA TYR A 32 -1.89 -26.24 -6.45
C TYR A 32 -3.10 -25.51 -5.89
N GLU A 33 -4.28 -26.08 -5.96
CA GLU A 33 -5.51 -25.41 -5.55
C GLU A 33 -5.85 -25.63 -4.08
N SER A 34 -5.43 -26.74 -3.48
CA SER A 34 -5.54 -26.91 -2.02
C SER A 34 -4.68 -25.88 -1.29
N SER A 35 -3.52 -25.50 -1.84
CA SER A 35 -2.69 -24.43 -1.27
C SER A 35 -3.34 -23.06 -1.46
N ALA A 36 -4.03 -22.79 -2.54
CA ALA A 36 -4.75 -21.54 -2.78
C ALA A 36 -5.97 -21.39 -1.86
N LEU A 37 -6.77 -22.46 -1.73
CA LEU A 37 -7.90 -22.51 -0.79
C LEU A 37 -7.43 -22.46 0.67
N HIS A 38 -6.38 -23.19 1.02
CA HIS A 38 -5.79 -23.15 2.34
C HIS A 38 -5.20 -21.76 2.63
N SER A 39 -4.52 -21.17 1.66
CA SER A 39 -4.03 -19.78 1.73
C SER A 39 -5.18 -18.81 1.91
N PHE A 40 -6.28 -18.95 1.18
CA PHE A 40 -7.46 -18.09 1.35
C PHE A 40 -8.11 -18.26 2.72
N ASN A 41 -8.27 -19.49 3.20
CA ASN A 41 -8.83 -19.78 4.53
C ASN A 41 -7.92 -19.34 5.68
N SER A 42 -6.60 -19.23 5.45
CA SER A 42 -5.65 -18.71 6.43
C SER A 42 -5.62 -17.18 6.50
N LYS A 43 -6.24 -16.50 5.54
CA LYS A 43 -6.32 -15.04 5.54
C LYS A 43 -7.22 -14.53 6.66
N LYS A 44 -6.89 -13.33 7.14
CA LYS A 44 -7.65 -12.66 8.20
C LYS A 44 -8.86 -11.93 7.64
N PRO A 45 -10.00 -11.90 8.34
CA PRO A 45 -11.14 -11.08 7.94
C PRO A 45 -10.75 -9.60 7.95
N ILE A 46 -11.47 -8.77 7.18
CA ILE A 46 -11.15 -7.35 7.09
C ILE A 46 -11.29 -6.61 8.42
N SER A 47 -12.07 -7.11 9.35
CA SER A 47 -12.15 -6.59 10.72
C SER A 47 -10.82 -6.62 11.46
N GLU A 48 -9.87 -7.47 11.04
CA GLU A 48 -8.49 -7.51 11.54
C GLU A 48 -7.53 -6.59 10.78
N LEU A 49 -8.00 -5.72 9.90
CA LEU A 49 -7.16 -4.77 9.16
C LEU A 49 -6.17 -4.00 10.07
N PRO A 50 -6.53 -3.51 11.27
CA PRO A 50 -5.56 -2.87 12.17
C PRO A 50 -4.37 -3.76 12.52
N ARG A 51 -4.63 -5.05 12.77
CA ARG A 51 -3.59 -6.03 13.10
C ARG A 51 -2.74 -6.36 11.87
N VAL A 52 -3.34 -6.42 10.71
CA VAL A 52 -2.62 -6.66 9.45
C VAL A 52 -1.71 -5.48 9.11
N LEU A 53 -2.12 -4.23 9.37
CA LEU A 53 -1.27 -3.05 9.24
C LEU A 53 -0.10 -3.07 10.24
N GLU A 54 -0.30 -3.57 11.46
CA GLU A 54 0.80 -3.76 12.42
C GLU A 54 1.77 -4.86 11.97
N ASP A 55 1.27 -5.94 11.39
CA ASP A 55 2.12 -6.97 10.79
C ASP A 55 2.89 -6.42 9.57
N TYR A 56 2.28 -5.52 8.79
CA TYR A 56 2.97 -4.80 7.71
C TYR A 56 4.10 -3.90 8.23
N ARG A 57 3.91 -3.23 9.36
CA ARG A 57 4.97 -2.44 10.01
C ARG A 57 6.20 -3.29 10.35
N LYS A 58 5.99 -4.55 10.77
CA LYS A 58 7.08 -5.51 10.99
C LYS A 58 7.70 -5.96 9.68
N HIS A 59 6.88 -6.20 8.66
CA HIS A 59 7.32 -6.58 7.32
C HIS A 59 8.23 -5.53 6.68
N LEU A 60 7.96 -4.26 6.87
CA LEU A 60 8.80 -3.15 6.39
C LEU A 60 10.22 -3.14 6.98
N LYS A 61 10.46 -3.79 8.12
CA LYS A 61 11.79 -3.93 8.72
C LYS A 61 12.63 -5.04 8.09
N LEU A 62 12.05 -5.89 7.25
CA LEU A 62 12.77 -6.93 6.55
C LEU A 62 13.60 -6.34 5.42
N ARG A 63 14.89 -6.74 5.33
CA ARG A 63 15.82 -6.22 4.32
C ARG A 63 15.28 -6.29 2.90
N ASP A 64 14.68 -7.41 2.53
CA ASP A 64 14.14 -7.64 1.19
C ASP A 64 12.95 -6.74 0.87
N THR A 65 12.28 -6.20 1.90
CA THR A 65 11.16 -5.28 1.75
C THR A 65 11.65 -3.84 1.62
N TYR A 66 12.36 -3.34 2.63
CA TYR A 66 12.74 -1.93 2.60
C TYR A 66 13.72 -1.59 1.48
N SER A 67 14.59 -2.53 1.08
CA SER A 67 15.55 -2.30 -0.02
C SER A 67 14.87 -1.97 -1.35
N LYS A 68 13.61 -2.36 -1.55
CA LYS A 68 12.84 -2.05 -2.76
C LYS A 68 12.55 -0.56 -2.92
N PHE A 69 12.51 0.18 -1.82
CA PHE A 69 12.12 1.59 -1.82
C PHE A 69 13.30 2.54 -2.04
N PHE A 70 14.51 2.10 -1.72
CA PHE A 70 15.70 2.95 -1.76
C PHE A 70 16.50 2.81 -3.06
N VAL A 71 17.22 3.88 -3.38
CA VAL A 71 18.13 3.90 -4.52
C VAL A 71 19.33 2.98 -4.24
N GLU A 72 19.68 2.15 -5.21
CA GLU A 72 20.81 1.24 -5.09
C GLU A 72 22.14 1.99 -5.09
N LYS A 73 23.14 1.41 -4.41
CA LYS A 73 24.48 1.98 -4.28
C LYS A 73 25.16 2.29 -5.62
N SER A 74 25.00 1.40 -6.61
CA SER A 74 25.49 1.62 -7.97
C SER A 74 24.89 2.86 -8.62
N HIS A 75 23.59 3.06 -8.45
CA HIS A 75 22.88 4.21 -8.98
C HIS A 75 23.25 5.49 -8.21
N LEU A 76 23.44 5.44 -6.88
CA LEU A 76 23.93 6.57 -6.11
C LEU A 76 25.30 7.07 -6.59
N LYS A 77 26.22 6.14 -6.95
CA LYS A 77 27.52 6.51 -7.52
C LYS A 77 27.39 7.22 -8.86
N SER A 78 26.51 6.73 -9.75
CA SER A 78 26.23 7.40 -11.03
C SER A 78 25.61 8.77 -10.81
N LEU A 79 24.66 8.90 -9.87
CA LEU A 79 23.98 10.14 -9.53
C LEU A 79 24.98 11.18 -8.97
N ARG A 80 25.96 10.75 -8.18
CA ARG A 80 27.04 11.62 -7.68
C ARG A 80 27.79 12.30 -8.84
N ALA A 81 28.16 11.52 -9.87
CA ALA A 81 28.86 12.05 -11.03
C ALA A 81 27.97 13.03 -11.82
N ASP A 82 26.71 12.69 -12.03
CA ASP A 82 25.73 13.52 -12.75
C ASP A 82 25.47 14.87 -12.03
N LEU A 83 25.51 14.87 -10.71
CA LEU A 83 25.33 16.08 -9.87
C LEU A 83 26.61 16.90 -9.73
N GLY A 84 27.77 16.40 -10.17
CA GLY A 84 29.07 17.05 -9.99
C GLY A 84 29.47 17.21 -8.51
N SER A 85 29.06 16.27 -7.66
CA SER A 85 29.37 16.34 -6.23
C SER A 85 30.85 16.10 -5.95
N GLU A 86 31.45 16.94 -5.08
CA GLU A 86 32.84 16.82 -4.65
C GLU A 86 33.08 15.69 -3.64
N LEU A 87 32.01 15.11 -3.08
CA LEU A 87 32.11 14.00 -2.14
C LEU A 87 32.70 12.76 -2.83
N SER A 88 33.44 11.93 -2.11
CA SER A 88 33.79 10.60 -2.58
C SER A 88 32.55 9.73 -2.77
N ASP A 89 32.65 8.65 -3.55
CA ASP A 89 31.55 7.71 -3.75
C ASP A 89 30.99 7.19 -2.41
N GLU A 90 31.87 6.84 -1.48
CA GLU A 90 31.48 6.31 -0.18
C GLU A 90 30.79 7.36 0.68
N GLN A 91 31.31 8.59 0.69
CA GLN A 91 30.70 9.72 1.42
C GLN A 91 29.32 10.06 0.84
N PHE A 92 29.19 10.08 -0.50
CA PHE A 92 27.93 10.38 -1.16
C PHE A 92 26.88 9.30 -0.90
N VAL A 93 27.25 8.02 -1.00
CA VAL A 93 26.38 6.89 -0.67
C VAL A 93 25.93 6.95 0.78
N LYS A 94 26.84 7.22 1.72
CA LYS A 94 26.50 7.35 3.14
C LYS A 94 25.53 8.51 3.40
N ALA A 95 25.78 9.66 2.79
CA ALA A 95 24.92 10.85 2.95
C ALA A 95 23.54 10.71 2.30
N ASN A 96 23.39 9.80 1.32
CA ASN A 96 22.15 9.60 0.58
C ASN A 96 21.55 8.20 0.77
N LYS A 97 21.90 7.49 1.83
CA LYS A 97 21.41 6.12 2.08
C LYS A 97 19.88 6.03 2.19
N GLN A 98 19.23 7.12 2.62
CA GLN A 98 17.75 7.21 2.76
C GLN A 98 17.07 7.77 1.50
N LEU A 99 17.78 7.89 0.39
CA LEU A 99 17.22 8.41 -0.84
C LEU A 99 16.27 7.39 -1.47
N LEU A 100 15.01 7.74 -1.55
CA LEU A 100 13.97 6.91 -2.16
C LEU A 100 14.10 6.90 -3.69
N ARG A 101 13.63 5.81 -4.28
CA ARG A 101 13.44 5.71 -5.74
C ARG A 101 12.43 6.74 -6.22
N ASN A 102 12.35 6.92 -7.53
CA ASN A 102 11.33 7.74 -8.17
C ASN A 102 9.91 7.22 -7.84
N THR A 103 8.95 8.14 -7.74
CA THR A 103 7.55 7.85 -7.41
C THR A 103 7.36 6.99 -6.14
N PRO A 104 7.84 7.46 -4.98
CA PRO A 104 7.78 6.65 -3.75
C PRO A 104 6.36 6.25 -3.36
N GLU A 105 5.37 7.12 -3.60
CA GLU A 105 3.96 6.84 -3.32
C GLU A 105 3.48 5.60 -4.06
N ASP A 106 3.82 5.47 -5.35
CA ASP A 106 3.48 4.28 -6.14
C ASP A 106 4.13 3.03 -5.58
N CYS A 107 5.41 3.12 -5.18
CA CYS A 107 6.15 2.00 -4.61
C CYS A 107 5.53 1.52 -3.28
N PHE A 108 5.22 2.45 -2.38
CA PHE A 108 4.59 2.13 -1.10
C PHE A 108 3.17 1.59 -1.27
N ARG A 109 2.40 2.21 -2.17
CA ARG A 109 1.04 1.76 -2.49
C ARG A 109 1.02 0.33 -3.03
N ASP A 110 1.87 0.03 -3.98
CA ASP A 110 1.91 -1.30 -4.60
C ASP A 110 2.38 -2.37 -3.61
N ASP A 111 3.39 -2.10 -2.79
CA ASP A 111 3.86 -3.04 -1.79
C ASP A 111 2.80 -3.30 -0.70
N LEU A 112 2.21 -2.24 -0.14
CA LEU A 112 1.13 -2.38 0.86
C LEU A 112 -0.07 -3.13 0.26
N ARG A 113 -0.49 -2.77 -0.96
CA ARG A 113 -1.60 -3.44 -1.64
C ARG A 113 -1.36 -4.94 -1.81
N MET A 114 -0.16 -5.33 -2.23
CA MET A 114 0.20 -6.74 -2.37
C MET A 114 0.18 -7.46 -1.04
N PHE A 115 0.70 -6.86 0.02
CA PHE A 115 0.67 -7.41 1.36
C PHE A 115 -0.77 -7.61 1.87
N LEU A 116 -1.63 -6.60 1.69
CA LEU A 116 -3.04 -6.69 2.08
C LEU A 116 -3.77 -7.80 1.32
N LYS A 117 -3.54 -7.90 0.00
CA LYS A 117 -4.10 -8.97 -0.84
C LYS A 117 -3.68 -10.37 -0.36
N GLU A 118 -2.46 -10.51 0.14
CA GLU A 118 -1.97 -11.76 0.68
C GLU A 118 -2.57 -12.10 2.05
N LYS A 119 -2.74 -11.11 2.93
CA LYS A 119 -3.08 -11.30 4.34
C LYS A 119 -4.57 -11.20 4.66
N LEU A 120 -5.35 -10.47 3.84
CA LEU A 120 -6.77 -10.24 4.10
C LEU A 120 -7.67 -11.12 3.23
N LYS A 121 -8.73 -11.62 3.85
CA LYS A 121 -9.86 -12.25 3.18
C LYS A 121 -10.82 -11.15 2.74
N VAL A 122 -10.67 -10.72 1.49
CA VAL A 122 -11.45 -9.63 0.91
C VAL A 122 -11.89 -10.01 -0.51
N PHE A 123 -13.01 -9.46 -0.96
CA PHE A 123 -13.51 -9.70 -2.30
C PHE A 123 -12.53 -9.14 -3.34
N PHE A 124 -12.05 -7.90 -3.13
CA PHE A 124 -10.94 -7.36 -3.90
C PHE A 124 -10.10 -6.33 -3.13
N VAL A 125 -8.85 -6.14 -3.60
CA VAL A 125 -7.96 -5.03 -3.23
C VAL A 125 -7.47 -4.39 -4.52
N GLN A 126 -7.90 -3.16 -4.81
CA GLN A 126 -7.60 -2.46 -6.04
C GLN A 126 -6.92 -1.13 -5.75
N LYS A 127 -5.99 -0.72 -6.62
CA LYS A 127 -5.36 0.58 -6.59
C LYS A 127 -6.05 1.55 -7.54
N GLU A 128 -5.96 2.84 -7.21
CA GLU A 128 -6.37 3.94 -8.11
C GLU A 128 -7.84 3.87 -8.54
N VAL A 129 -8.72 3.58 -7.58
CA VAL A 129 -10.16 3.53 -7.85
C VAL A 129 -10.71 4.96 -8.01
N MET A 130 -11.29 5.23 -9.16
CA MET A 130 -11.91 6.52 -9.48
C MET A 130 -13.26 6.66 -8.80
N LEU A 131 -13.49 7.80 -8.17
CA LEU A 131 -14.79 8.25 -7.70
C LEU A 131 -15.52 9.04 -8.81
N GLU A 132 -16.81 9.29 -8.64
CA GLU A 132 -17.60 10.05 -9.62
C GLU A 132 -17.08 11.47 -9.81
N SER A 133 -16.54 12.08 -8.76
CA SER A 133 -15.88 13.40 -8.82
C SER A 133 -14.54 13.41 -9.55
N LEU A 134 -14.13 12.31 -10.18
CA LEU A 134 -12.81 12.11 -10.79
C LEU A 134 -11.65 12.14 -9.79
N LYS A 135 -11.92 12.09 -8.50
CA LYS A 135 -10.92 11.84 -7.47
C LYS A 135 -10.56 10.36 -7.45
N ARG A 136 -9.39 10.05 -6.94
CA ARG A 136 -8.83 8.71 -6.98
C ARG A 136 -8.43 8.25 -5.59
N LEU A 137 -8.93 7.09 -5.18
CA LEU A 137 -8.50 6.41 -3.96
C LEU A 137 -7.22 5.62 -4.25
N ASP A 138 -6.22 5.72 -3.38
CA ASP A 138 -4.96 4.98 -3.57
C ASP A 138 -5.15 3.47 -3.49
N ILE A 139 -5.80 2.99 -2.44
CA ILE A 139 -6.19 1.58 -2.30
C ILE A 139 -7.64 1.52 -1.84
N ALA A 140 -8.47 0.77 -2.57
CA ALA A 140 -9.82 0.42 -2.16
C ALA A 140 -9.94 -1.08 -1.93
N MET A 141 -10.73 -1.46 -0.94
CA MET A 141 -11.01 -2.85 -0.59
C MET A 141 -12.49 -3.02 -0.37
N ILE A 142 -13.01 -4.17 -0.77
CA ILE A 142 -14.36 -4.61 -0.41
C ILE A 142 -14.22 -5.86 0.46
N ASP A 143 -15.03 -5.93 1.51
CA ASP A 143 -15.03 -7.08 2.43
C ASP A 143 -15.41 -8.38 1.74
N GLU A 144 -15.35 -9.49 2.49
CA GLU A 144 -15.66 -10.82 2.00
C GLU A 144 -17.10 -11.00 1.54
N ASP A 145 -18.02 -10.20 2.08
CA ASP A 145 -19.45 -10.25 1.77
C ASP A 145 -19.79 -9.44 0.50
N GLY A 146 -18.83 -8.64 0.02
CA GLY A 146 -18.97 -7.84 -1.19
C GLY A 146 -19.70 -6.51 -0.99
N GLU A 147 -19.96 -6.10 0.25
CA GLU A 147 -20.80 -4.95 0.58
C GLU A 147 -20.00 -3.79 1.15
N GLY A 148 -19.14 -4.04 2.16
CA GLY A 148 -18.45 -3.01 2.89
C GLY A 148 -17.22 -2.45 2.17
N LEU A 149 -17.18 -1.14 1.93
CA LEU A 149 -16.08 -0.44 1.30
C LEU A 149 -15.11 0.11 2.35
N TYR A 150 -13.83 -0.13 2.12
CA TYR A 150 -12.69 0.39 2.90
C TYR A 150 -11.71 1.07 1.95
N PHE A 151 -10.99 2.10 2.41
CA PHE A 151 -9.89 2.63 1.63
C PHE A 151 -8.65 2.95 2.48
N ILE A 152 -7.51 3.08 1.81
CA ILE A 152 -6.28 3.59 2.38
C ILE A 152 -5.75 4.67 1.44
N GLU A 153 -5.58 5.87 1.97
CA GLU A 153 -4.87 6.98 1.33
C GLU A 153 -3.41 6.92 1.74
N ILE A 154 -2.48 7.06 0.79
CA ILE A 154 -1.04 6.96 1.01
C ILE A 154 -0.40 8.33 0.94
N LYS A 155 0.42 8.62 1.93
CA LYS A 155 1.30 9.78 1.94
C LYS A 155 2.70 9.37 2.36
N TRP A 156 3.68 10.13 1.94
CA TRP A 156 5.06 9.86 2.31
C TRP A 156 5.83 11.15 2.62
N VAL A 157 6.84 11.03 3.45
CA VAL A 157 7.78 12.10 3.79
C VAL A 157 9.21 11.58 3.65
N GLY A 158 10.08 12.40 3.09
CA GLY A 158 11.46 12.04 2.84
C GLY A 158 12.03 12.71 1.59
N THR A 159 13.08 12.13 1.06
CA THR A 159 13.78 12.61 -0.13
C THR A 159 13.79 11.51 -1.19
N SER A 160 13.52 11.84 -2.43
CA SER A 160 13.55 10.89 -3.54
C SER A 160 14.34 11.43 -4.73
N ILE A 161 14.76 10.54 -5.63
CA ILE A 161 15.26 10.98 -6.93
C ILE A 161 14.12 11.54 -7.77
N HIS A 162 14.43 12.57 -8.58
CA HIS A 162 13.46 13.13 -9.50
C HIS A 162 13.21 12.16 -10.68
N LYS A 163 12.04 12.26 -11.29
CA LYS A 163 11.56 11.41 -12.39
C LYS A 163 12.56 11.22 -13.54
N LEU A 164 13.45 12.18 -13.77
CA LEU A 164 14.50 12.09 -14.81
C LEU A 164 15.83 11.49 -14.29
N GLY A 165 15.90 11.00 -13.04
CA GLY A 165 17.08 10.37 -12.47
C GLY A 165 18.29 11.28 -12.22
N LYS A 166 18.20 12.57 -12.57
CA LYS A 166 19.32 13.53 -12.53
C LYS A 166 19.25 14.57 -11.41
N ARG A 167 18.21 14.54 -10.61
CA ARG A 167 18.00 15.49 -9.52
C ARG A 167 17.44 14.79 -8.30
N ILE A 168 17.85 15.26 -7.13
CA ILE A 168 17.26 14.89 -5.86
C ILE A 168 16.18 15.92 -5.55
N GLY A 169 14.96 15.44 -5.36
CA GLY A 169 13.82 16.24 -4.93
C GLY A 169 13.45 15.87 -3.51
N THR A 170 13.14 16.86 -2.69
CA THR A 170 12.67 16.63 -1.32
C THR A 170 11.17 16.87 -1.26
N THR A 171 10.43 15.88 -0.77
CA THR A 171 9.00 16.02 -0.53
C THR A 171 8.77 15.96 0.97
N TYR A 172 8.23 17.04 1.54
CA TYR A 172 7.83 17.13 2.96
C TYR A 172 8.93 16.83 4.00
N SER A 173 10.22 17.06 3.66
CA SER A 173 11.35 16.70 4.51
C SER A 173 11.40 17.42 5.87
N ALA A 174 10.75 18.58 5.99
CA ALA A 174 10.87 19.45 7.16
C ALA A 174 9.54 19.84 7.81
N LYS A 175 8.40 19.34 7.34
CA LYS A 175 7.10 19.80 7.83
C LYS A 175 6.26 18.63 8.33
N PRO A 176 5.84 18.65 9.61
CA PRO A 176 4.82 17.72 10.11
C PRO A 176 3.44 17.91 9.46
N ARG A 177 3.29 18.86 8.54
CA ARG A 177 2.02 19.37 8.02
C ARG A 177 1.42 18.65 6.80
N ILE A 178 1.98 17.57 6.32
CA ILE A 178 1.31 16.80 5.26
C ILE A 178 0.00 16.17 5.77
N VAL A 179 -0.01 15.85 7.05
CA VAL A 179 -1.09 15.10 7.71
C VAL A 179 -2.42 15.86 7.67
N PRO A 180 -2.52 17.17 8.00
CA PRO A 180 -3.79 17.90 7.92
C PRO A 180 -4.41 17.89 6.51
N GLU A 181 -3.63 18.20 5.50
CA GLU A 181 -4.11 18.23 4.12
C GLU A 181 -4.58 16.86 3.64
N ALA A 182 -3.87 15.81 4.01
CA ALA A 182 -4.22 14.44 3.69
C ALA A 182 -5.50 13.98 4.42
N PHE A 183 -5.70 14.40 5.66
CA PHE A 183 -6.94 14.15 6.39
C PHE A 183 -8.13 14.89 5.78
N ILE A 184 -7.95 16.15 5.37
CA ILE A 184 -8.97 16.94 4.67
C ILE A 184 -9.36 16.23 3.37
N GLN A 185 -8.37 15.74 2.62
CA GLN A 185 -8.60 14.99 1.40
C GLN A 185 -9.37 13.69 1.67
N SER A 186 -8.95 12.92 2.67
CA SER A 186 -9.62 11.67 3.06
C SER A 186 -11.05 11.91 3.56
N ALA A 187 -11.28 12.98 4.34
CA ALA A 187 -12.62 13.34 4.80
C ALA A 187 -13.55 13.71 3.63
N ALA A 188 -13.02 14.43 2.63
CA ALA A 188 -13.79 14.76 1.42
C ALA A 188 -14.15 13.51 0.59
N TYR A 189 -13.27 12.49 0.53
CA TYR A 189 -13.60 11.21 -0.11
C TYR A 189 -14.72 10.48 0.62
N ILE A 190 -14.67 10.44 1.95
CA ILE A 190 -15.71 9.79 2.75
C ILE A 190 -17.05 10.48 2.56
N THR A 191 -17.07 11.82 2.60
CA THR A 191 -18.30 12.59 2.38
C THR A 191 -18.93 12.25 1.02
N GLU A 192 -18.12 12.13 -0.03
CA GLU A 192 -18.56 11.74 -1.35
C GLU A 192 -19.10 10.30 -1.39
N LEU A 193 -18.36 9.34 -0.85
CA LEU A 193 -18.78 7.94 -0.79
C LEU A 193 -20.10 7.75 -0.04
N LEU A 194 -20.29 8.47 1.07
CA LEU A 194 -21.55 8.44 1.82
C LEU A 194 -22.70 9.10 1.05
N ALA A 195 -22.43 10.16 0.28
CA ALA A 195 -23.42 10.80 -0.57
C ALA A 195 -23.85 9.91 -1.75
N GLU A 196 -22.97 9.04 -2.24
CA GLU A 196 -23.25 8.03 -3.27
C GLU A 196 -23.92 6.76 -2.71
N GLU A 197 -24.35 6.78 -1.45
CA GLU A 197 -24.98 5.64 -0.76
C GLU A 197 -24.11 4.36 -0.76
N LYS A 198 -22.77 4.52 -0.86
CA LYS A 198 -21.84 3.41 -0.71
C LYS A 198 -21.79 2.98 0.75
N ASP A 199 -21.76 1.68 0.99
CA ASP A 199 -21.61 1.12 2.33
C ASP A 199 -20.15 1.27 2.83
N PHE A 200 -19.77 2.53 3.06
CA PHE A 200 -18.44 2.88 3.52
C PHE A 200 -18.26 2.58 5.01
N LYS A 201 -17.24 1.79 5.33
CA LYS A 201 -16.96 1.34 6.71
C LYS A 201 -15.83 2.12 7.36
N LEU A 202 -14.66 2.21 6.71
CA LEU A 202 -13.46 2.78 7.34
C LEU A 202 -12.44 3.23 6.31
N GLY A 203 -11.80 4.38 6.54
CA GLY A 203 -10.62 4.86 5.83
C GLY A 203 -9.37 4.86 6.71
N TYR A 204 -8.22 4.65 6.10
CA TYR A 204 -6.91 4.85 6.72
C TYR A 204 -6.14 5.90 5.94
N LEU A 205 -5.44 6.75 6.68
CA LEU A 205 -4.34 7.54 6.16
C LEU A 205 -3.04 6.83 6.54
N ALA A 206 -2.34 6.28 5.55
CA ALA A 206 -1.07 5.59 5.72
C ALA A 206 0.08 6.55 5.38
N VAL A 207 0.87 6.92 6.38
CA VAL A 207 2.02 7.81 6.23
C VAL A 207 3.31 7.02 6.30
N PHE A 208 4.10 7.08 5.22
CA PHE A 208 5.42 6.45 5.14
C PHE A 208 6.51 7.48 5.41
N ASP A 209 7.18 7.37 6.54
CA ASP A 209 8.29 8.24 6.93
C ASP A 209 9.64 7.59 6.63
N ALA A 210 10.32 8.09 5.60
CA ALA A 210 11.64 7.65 5.16
C ALA A 210 12.75 8.65 5.52
N ARG A 211 12.54 9.59 6.44
CA ARG A 211 13.56 10.50 6.90
C ARG A 211 14.57 9.78 7.80
N GLU A 212 15.82 10.22 7.80
CA GLU A 212 16.86 9.63 8.64
C GLU A 212 16.60 9.89 10.13
N GLU A 213 16.27 11.12 10.45
CA GLU A 213 15.95 11.52 11.82
C GLU A 213 14.48 11.28 12.13
N GLU A 214 14.23 10.68 13.29
CA GLU A 214 12.90 10.60 13.84
C GLU A 214 12.52 12.00 14.32
N LEU A 215 11.66 12.68 13.54
CA LEU A 215 11.11 13.93 14.04
C LEU A 215 10.11 13.61 15.17
N PRO A 216 10.13 14.42 16.24
CA PRO A 216 9.16 14.27 17.29
C PRO A 216 7.78 14.33 16.67
N ASP A 217 6.97 13.40 17.09
CA ASP A 217 5.62 13.09 16.77
C ASP A 217 5.06 13.98 15.64
N THR A 218 4.85 13.41 14.46
CA THR A 218 4.07 14.08 13.40
C THR A 218 2.65 14.31 13.90
N GLY A 219 2.56 14.48 15.23
CA GLY A 219 1.35 14.62 15.98
C GLY A 219 0.36 15.43 15.19
N THR A 220 -0.75 14.87 15.01
CA THR A 220 -1.92 15.49 14.42
C THR A 220 -2.32 16.68 15.29
N ASP A 221 -1.53 17.74 15.25
CA ASP A 221 -1.96 19.06 15.76
C ASP A 221 -3.12 19.61 14.92
N MET A 222 -3.77 18.71 14.15
CA MET A 222 -4.92 19.07 13.38
C MET A 222 -6.13 19.22 14.30
N THR A 223 -6.64 20.43 14.36
CA THR A 223 -7.91 20.71 15.00
C THR A 223 -9.05 20.47 14.02
N ILE A 224 -10.23 20.09 14.54
CA ILE A 224 -11.42 19.91 13.72
C ILE A 224 -11.75 21.13 12.87
N ASP A 225 -11.38 22.31 13.35
CA ASP A 225 -11.66 23.58 12.66
C ASP A 225 -10.90 23.73 11.33
N GLN A 226 -9.84 22.98 11.14
CA GLN A 226 -9.09 22.91 9.89
C GLN A 226 -9.82 22.07 8.81
N ILE A 227 -10.78 21.25 9.23
CA ILE A 227 -11.59 20.44 8.31
C ILE A 227 -12.82 21.24 7.89
N PRO A 228 -13.16 21.30 6.58
CA PRO A 228 -14.39 21.91 6.12
C PRO A 228 -15.59 21.38 6.90
N GLU A 229 -16.51 22.25 7.31
CA GLU A 229 -17.63 21.93 8.20
C GLU A 229 -18.44 20.72 7.71
N LYS A 230 -18.68 20.66 6.39
CA LYS A 230 -19.40 19.56 5.74
C LYS A 230 -18.73 18.18 5.92
N ASP A 231 -17.41 18.13 6.13
CA ASP A 231 -16.62 16.91 6.19
C ASP A 231 -16.25 16.51 7.65
N ARG A 232 -16.55 17.35 8.64
CA ARG A 232 -16.15 17.13 10.04
C ARG A 232 -16.74 15.86 10.64
N ALA A 233 -18.00 15.55 10.34
CA ALA A 233 -18.66 14.35 10.84
C ALA A 233 -18.01 13.06 10.32
N SER A 234 -17.53 13.07 9.06
CA SER A 234 -16.86 11.95 8.43
C SER A 234 -15.47 11.71 9.02
N TYR A 235 -14.77 12.79 9.38
CA TYR A 235 -13.42 12.70 9.92
C TYR A 235 -13.34 11.85 11.20
N TYR A 236 -14.12 12.15 12.21
CA TYR A 236 -14.00 11.47 13.51
C TYR A 236 -14.42 10.01 13.49
N ARG A 237 -15.35 9.65 12.64
CA ARG A 237 -15.96 8.32 12.67
C ARG A 237 -15.22 7.31 11.82
N HIS A 238 -14.57 7.78 10.77
CA HIS A 238 -14.20 6.91 9.66
C HIS A 238 -12.74 6.98 9.23
N ILE A 239 -11.90 7.86 9.81
CA ILE A 239 -10.49 7.94 9.44
C ILE A 239 -9.62 7.50 10.62
N LYS A 240 -8.67 6.61 10.32
CA LYS A 240 -7.60 6.21 11.23
C LYS A 240 -6.24 6.50 10.63
N LEU A 241 -5.26 6.75 11.48
CA LEU A 241 -3.87 6.94 11.07
C LEU A 241 -3.10 5.62 11.18
N ALA A 242 -2.29 5.34 10.18
CA ALA A 242 -1.29 4.28 10.19
C ALA A 242 0.08 4.85 9.80
N ASP A 243 1.00 4.92 10.76
CA ASP A 243 2.35 5.42 10.53
C ASP A 243 3.32 4.28 10.29
N PHE A 244 4.11 4.41 9.24
CA PHE A 244 5.12 3.44 8.86
C PHE A 244 6.50 4.09 8.77
N ARG A 245 7.41 3.67 9.62
CA ARG A 245 8.81 4.05 9.56
C ARG A 245 9.55 3.18 8.55
N VAL A 246 10.21 3.80 7.56
CA VAL A 246 10.94 3.09 6.49
C VAL A 246 12.40 3.54 6.52
N ILE A 247 13.28 2.68 7.00
CA ILE A 247 14.71 3.00 7.22
C ILE A 247 15.59 2.03 6.43
N ASN A 248 16.54 2.58 5.69
CA ASN A 248 17.60 1.80 5.07
C ASN A 248 18.76 1.63 6.06
N GLU A 249 18.68 0.58 6.87
CA GLU A 249 19.70 0.28 7.88
C GLU A 249 21.02 -0.20 7.25
N HIS A 250 20.93 -0.85 6.09
CA HIS A 250 22.08 -1.43 5.39
C HIS A 250 22.04 -1.05 3.91
N PRO A 251 22.58 0.12 3.51
CA PRO A 251 22.66 0.49 2.10
C PRO A 251 23.50 -0.53 1.35
N ASN A 252 22.88 -1.15 0.35
CA ASN A 252 23.53 -2.13 -0.54
C ASN A 252 24.51 -1.45 -1.48
#